data_c1c7362c81b2a12bf3ebad17f2741418
#
_entry.id   c1c7362c81b2a12bf3ebad17f2741418
#
_cell.length_a   1.000
_cell.length_b   1.000
_cell.length_c   1.000
_cell.angle_alpha   90.00
_cell.angle_beta   90.00
_cell.angle_gamma   90.00
#
_symmetry.space_group_name_H-M   'P 1'
#
loop_
_entity.id
_entity.type
_entity.pdbx_description
1 polymer ?
#
loop_
_entity_poly.entity_id
_entity_poly.type
_entity_poly.pdbx_seq_one_letter_code
_entity_poly.pdbx_strand_id
1 'polypeptide(L)'
;MPITERLTEGVRAALARAGLPEPEACLWEVPRQAEHGDYATNVALTLARAARRTPRQVAELIVKHFPSLLEVERLEVAGPGFLNVFLSPAWCTRALGEILAAGDAYGRGESERGRRVRLEFVSANPTGPLVIVSARAAAVGDSLARLLRAQGAQVTTEFYVNDAGTQFEALARSLEARVLQELGQPASLPANGYPGDYLVDLAREYLAEQRGASVPEREAADALLVRGGERERLEHFGRYAVSRILEQQRRVLRDYGVEFDVWTSEQRDVRDLHLPEKVLEELAARKLTYEHEGALWFRSSALGEEVGDDKDRVLRRSNGEVTYFAVDVAYHHYVKFRSADRVINLFGPDHHGYVPRMKAAMQALGHPPDAFEVLIVQLVTLLRDGQPVRMSKRRGEFVLMEELLEEVGRDAARFTFLTRRHDSPLEFDLAVATRQSAENPVYYVQYAHARIASIYKQAAEQGIGVPPLGEVDLSPLREGEEIAIIKRLVQYPEIVRGAARALEPHRVAYWLRELAGVFHPYYKNHRVILDDRRLMFARLALCAGVGRVVRNGLALLGVSAPESM
;
A
#
# COMPACT_ATOMS: atom_id res chain seq x y z
N MET A 1 -22.00 -9.26 7.54
CA MET A 1 -21.04 -10.37 7.71
C MET A 1 -20.70 -10.93 6.34
N PRO A 2 -19.42 -11.07 5.99
CA PRO A 2 -18.98 -11.68 4.72
C PRO A 2 -19.56 -13.08 4.52
N ILE A 3 -19.79 -13.48 3.26
CA ILE A 3 -20.38 -14.78 2.95
C ILE A 3 -19.53 -15.95 3.44
N THR A 4 -18.20 -15.86 3.37
CA THR A 4 -17.30 -16.93 3.85
C THR A 4 -17.38 -17.14 5.36
N GLU A 5 -17.70 -16.14 6.14
CA GLU A 5 -17.95 -16.30 7.59
C GLU A 5 -19.20 -17.11 7.83
N ARG A 6 -20.30 -16.80 7.12
CA ARG A 6 -21.55 -17.58 7.20
C ARG A 6 -21.36 -19.03 6.75
N LEU A 7 -20.63 -19.23 5.65
CA LEU A 7 -20.28 -20.58 5.18
C LEU A 7 -19.43 -21.34 6.22
N THR A 8 -18.49 -20.66 6.87
CA THR A 8 -17.67 -21.25 7.94
C THR A 8 -18.51 -21.65 9.15
N GLU A 9 -19.46 -20.78 9.57
CA GLU A 9 -20.40 -21.12 10.65
C GLU A 9 -21.27 -22.32 10.26
N GLY A 10 -21.72 -22.39 9.01
CA GLY A 10 -22.44 -23.54 8.48
C GLY A 10 -21.65 -24.84 8.54
N VAL A 11 -20.36 -24.80 8.15
CA VAL A 11 -19.43 -25.95 8.26
C VAL A 11 -19.24 -26.35 9.72
N ARG A 12 -18.98 -25.41 10.62
CA ARG A 12 -18.83 -25.68 12.06
C ARG A 12 -20.08 -26.33 12.66
N ALA A 13 -21.24 -25.79 12.33
CA ALA A 13 -22.52 -26.39 12.78
C ALA A 13 -22.72 -27.80 12.24
N ALA A 14 -22.36 -28.07 10.99
CA ALA A 14 -22.41 -29.39 10.39
C ALA A 14 -21.45 -30.39 11.09
N LEU A 15 -20.21 -29.95 11.36
CA LEU A 15 -19.21 -30.75 12.07
C LEU A 15 -19.67 -31.11 13.49
N ALA A 16 -20.22 -30.15 14.22
CA ALA A 16 -20.73 -30.36 15.57
C ALA A 16 -21.88 -31.38 15.57
N ARG A 17 -22.84 -31.27 14.61
CA ARG A 17 -23.94 -32.23 14.45
C ARG A 17 -23.46 -33.64 14.06
N ALA A 18 -22.38 -33.72 13.30
CA ALA A 18 -21.76 -34.98 12.88
C ALA A 18 -20.86 -35.61 13.95
N GLY A 19 -20.60 -34.93 15.07
CA GLY A 19 -19.64 -35.36 16.10
C GLY A 19 -18.20 -35.38 15.61
N LEU A 20 -17.85 -34.46 14.69
CA LEU A 20 -16.52 -34.34 14.11
C LEU A 20 -15.72 -33.19 14.77
N PRO A 21 -14.37 -33.27 14.77
CA PRO A 21 -13.54 -32.24 15.35
C PRO A 21 -13.70 -30.90 14.61
N GLU A 22 -13.52 -29.80 15.35
CA GLU A 22 -13.54 -28.46 14.77
C GLU A 22 -12.21 -28.17 14.06
N PRO A 23 -12.23 -27.50 12.88
CA PRO A 23 -11.03 -27.12 12.18
C PRO A 23 -10.35 -25.92 12.83
N GLU A 24 -9.03 -25.85 12.81
CA GLU A 24 -8.28 -24.66 13.20
C GLU A 24 -8.64 -23.46 12.31
N ALA A 25 -8.80 -23.72 11.01
CA ALA A 25 -9.23 -22.72 10.02
C ALA A 25 -10.10 -23.37 8.93
N CYS A 26 -11.08 -22.63 8.43
CA CYS A 26 -11.84 -22.99 7.25
C CYS A 26 -11.50 -21.98 6.16
N LEU A 27 -10.64 -22.39 5.23
CA LEU A 27 -10.20 -21.53 4.12
C LEU A 27 -11.14 -21.72 2.94
N TRP A 28 -11.59 -20.60 2.37
CA TRP A 28 -12.42 -20.55 1.19
C TRP A 28 -11.66 -19.97 0.01
N GLU A 29 -11.83 -20.58 -1.14
CA GLU A 29 -11.30 -20.08 -2.42
C GLU A 29 -12.43 -19.93 -3.44
N VAL A 30 -12.23 -19.04 -4.39
CA VAL A 30 -13.12 -18.88 -5.55
C VAL A 30 -12.58 -19.76 -6.67
N PRO A 31 -13.31 -20.81 -7.09
CA PRO A 31 -12.86 -21.70 -8.17
C PRO A 31 -12.71 -20.95 -9.49
N ARG A 32 -11.74 -21.35 -10.31
CA ARG A 32 -11.56 -20.78 -11.64
C ARG A 32 -12.65 -21.17 -12.65
N GLN A 33 -13.22 -22.36 -12.47
CA GLN A 33 -14.24 -22.92 -13.33
C GLN A 33 -15.59 -22.86 -12.63
N ALA A 34 -16.61 -22.29 -13.28
CA ALA A 34 -17.93 -22.09 -12.70
C ALA A 34 -18.63 -23.43 -12.30
N GLU A 35 -18.25 -24.54 -12.93
CA GLU A 35 -18.74 -25.88 -12.60
C GLU A 35 -18.31 -26.36 -11.19
N HIS A 36 -17.27 -25.75 -10.62
CA HIS A 36 -16.82 -26.01 -9.25
C HIS A 36 -17.47 -25.10 -8.21
N GLY A 37 -18.54 -24.39 -8.59
CA GLY A 37 -19.29 -23.52 -7.70
C GLY A 37 -18.71 -22.12 -7.55
N ASP A 38 -19.28 -21.38 -6.61
CA ASP A 38 -18.90 -19.99 -6.31
C ASP A 38 -17.79 -19.89 -5.25
N TYR A 39 -17.76 -20.89 -4.34
CA TYR A 39 -16.74 -21.07 -3.31
C TYR A 39 -16.38 -22.54 -3.17
N ALA A 40 -15.13 -22.83 -2.85
CA ALA A 40 -14.67 -24.17 -2.51
C ALA A 40 -13.82 -24.15 -1.23
N THR A 41 -13.86 -25.26 -0.48
CA THR A 41 -12.99 -25.45 0.69
C THR A 41 -12.44 -26.87 0.73
N ASN A 42 -11.22 -26.98 1.21
CA ASN A 42 -10.53 -28.26 1.46
C ASN A 42 -10.64 -28.72 2.93
N VAL A 43 -11.53 -28.14 3.73
CA VAL A 43 -11.65 -28.36 5.16
C VAL A 43 -11.78 -29.86 5.53
N ALA A 44 -12.45 -30.66 4.70
CA ALA A 44 -12.59 -32.09 4.94
C ALA A 44 -11.26 -32.86 4.77
N LEU A 45 -10.36 -32.38 3.87
CA LEU A 45 -9.02 -32.96 3.73
C LEU A 45 -8.17 -32.67 4.99
N THR A 46 -8.26 -31.45 5.53
CA THR A 46 -7.48 -31.08 6.74
C THR A 46 -7.95 -31.85 7.99
N LEU A 47 -9.25 -32.15 8.08
CA LEU A 47 -9.85 -32.82 9.21
C LEU A 47 -9.79 -34.36 9.16
N ALA A 48 -9.50 -34.96 8.02
CA ALA A 48 -9.58 -36.39 7.78
C ALA A 48 -8.82 -37.23 8.83
N ARG A 49 -7.59 -36.81 9.16
CA ARG A 49 -6.74 -37.49 10.15
C ARG A 49 -7.34 -37.43 11.57
N ALA A 50 -7.75 -36.24 11.99
CA ALA A 50 -8.34 -36.00 13.31
C ALA A 50 -9.70 -36.71 13.45
N ALA A 51 -10.50 -36.72 12.38
CA ALA A 51 -11.78 -37.41 12.30
C ALA A 51 -11.66 -38.95 12.15
N ARG A 52 -10.47 -39.48 11.90
CA ARG A 52 -10.20 -40.91 11.60
C ARG A 52 -11.11 -41.44 10.49
N ARG A 53 -11.31 -40.67 9.43
CA ARG A 53 -12.16 -40.96 8.27
C ARG A 53 -11.45 -40.53 6.98
N THR A 54 -11.94 -41.05 5.84
CA THR A 54 -11.44 -40.51 4.56
C THR A 54 -11.95 -39.08 4.37
N PRO A 55 -11.19 -38.22 3.66
CA PRO A 55 -11.65 -36.85 3.41
C PRO A 55 -13.04 -36.79 2.76
N ARG A 56 -13.33 -37.70 1.81
CA ARG A 56 -14.62 -37.79 1.14
C ARG A 56 -15.74 -38.11 2.14
N GLN A 57 -15.55 -39.03 3.07
CA GLN A 57 -16.52 -39.35 4.11
C GLN A 57 -16.78 -38.16 5.04
N VAL A 58 -15.74 -37.41 5.38
CA VAL A 58 -15.89 -36.16 6.17
C VAL A 58 -16.70 -35.14 5.38
N ALA A 59 -16.40 -34.92 4.09
CA ALA A 59 -17.12 -34.00 3.23
C ALA A 59 -18.62 -34.41 3.09
N GLU A 60 -18.90 -35.68 2.87
CA GLU A 60 -20.29 -36.19 2.78
C GLU A 60 -21.08 -35.98 4.09
N LEU A 61 -20.42 -36.14 5.25
CA LEU A 61 -21.02 -35.84 6.55
C LEU A 61 -21.28 -34.34 6.73
N ILE A 62 -20.37 -33.48 6.30
CA ILE A 62 -20.59 -32.04 6.33
C ILE A 62 -21.80 -31.67 5.47
N VAL A 63 -21.88 -32.14 4.22
CA VAL A 63 -23.01 -31.87 3.32
C VAL A 63 -24.32 -32.35 3.93
N LYS A 64 -24.33 -33.57 4.50
CA LYS A 64 -25.54 -34.16 5.13
C LYS A 64 -26.08 -33.37 6.31
N HIS A 65 -25.20 -32.76 7.10
CA HIS A 65 -25.54 -32.04 8.32
C HIS A 65 -25.49 -30.52 8.18
N PHE A 66 -25.17 -30.02 6.97
CA PHE A 66 -25.10 -28.59 6.71
C PHE A 66 -26.45 -27.92 6.95
N PRO A 67 -26.51 -26.80 7.69
CA PRO A 67 -27.77 -26.10 7.91
C PRO A 67 -28.27 -25.50 6.59
N SER A 68 -29.62 -25.40 6.46
CA SER A 68 -30.19 -24.64 5.35
C SER A 68 -29.85 -23.16 5.54
N LEU A 69 -29.06 -22.63 4.62
CA LEU A 69 -28.71 -21.20 4.55
C LEU A 69 -29.39 -20.58 3.33
N LEU A 70 -29.95 -19.39 3.49
CA LEU A 70 -30.60 -18.66 2.39
C LEU A 70 -29.60 -18.31 1.25
N GLU A 71 -28.32 -18.20 1.61
CA GLU A 71 -27.21 -17.91 0.70
C GLU A 71 -26.89 -19.07 -0.23
N VAL A 72 -27.16 -20.30 0.22
CA VAL A 72 -26.67 -21.52 -0.44
C VAL A 72 -27.81 -22.21 -1.18
N GLU A 73 -27.64 -22.41 -2.47
CA GLU A 73 -28.54 -23.23 -3.29
C GLU A 73 -28.23 -24.72 -3.07
N ARG A 74 -26.94 -25.09 -3.18
CA ARG A 74 -26.48 -26.47 -2.98
C ARG A 74 -25.02 -26.55 -2.62
N LEU A 75 -24.64 -27.66 -1.98
CA LEU A 75 -23.29 -28.09 -1.74
C LEU A 75 -23.01 -29.40 -2.46
N GLU A 76 -21.80 -29.49 -3.06
CA GLU A 76 -21.35 -30.70 -3.74
C GLU A 76 -20.00 -31.16 -3.22
N VAL A 77 -19.82 -32.49 -3.11
CA VAL A 77 -18.53 -33.08 -2.79
C VAL A 77 -17.78 -33.33 -4.09
N ALA A 78 -16.63 -32.72 -4.26
CA ALA A 78 -15.77 -32.87 -5.44
C ALA A 78 -14.47 -33.59 -5.13
N GLY A 79 -13.97 -34.37 -6.08
CA GLY A 79 -12.68 -35.06 -6.00
C GLY A 79 -12.49 -35.86 -4.71
N PRO A 80 -11.34 -35.73 -4.04
CA PRO A 80 -11.00 -36.50 -2.82
C PRO A 80 -11.73 -36.02 -1.56
N GLY A 81 -12.48 -34.88 -1.60
CA GLY A 81 -13.17 -34.33 -0.44
C GLY A 81 -13.20 -32.81 -0.40
N PHE A 82 -13.14 -32.14 -1.55
CA PHE A 82 -13.45 -30.72 -1.64
C PHE A 82 -14.96 -30.52 -1.47
N LEU A 83 -15.33 -29.40 -0.86
CA LEU A 83 -16.72 -28.97 -0.78
C LEU A 83 -16.91 -27.75 -1.68
N ASN A 84 -17.76 -27.89 -2.68
CA ASN A 84 -18.13 -26.82 -3.60
C ASN A 84 -19.48 -26.24 -3.19
N VAL A 85 -19.57 -24.92 -3.08
CA VAL A 85 -20.75 -24.18 -2.68
C VAL A 85 -21.28 -23.40 -3.88
N PHE A 86 -22.57 -23.54 -4.16
CA PHE A 86 -23.30 -22.78 -5.16
C PHE A 86 -24.24 -21.82 -4.46
N LEU A 87 -24.11 -20.51 -4.77
CA LEU A 87 -24.92 -19.47 -4.16
C LEU A 87 -26.31 -19.41 -4.80
N SER A 88 -27.31 -19.15 -3.98
CA SER A 88 -28.71 -19.01 -4.42
C SER A 88 -28.90 -17.74 -5.28
N PRO A 89 -29.43 -17.84 -6.50
CA PRO A 89 -29.77 -16.67 -7.31
C PRO A 89 -30.71 -15.69 -6.60
N ALA A 90 -31.70 -16.22 -5.86
CA ALA A 90 -32.65 -15.39 -5.09
C ALA A 90 -31.96 -14.64 -3.95
N TRP A 91 -30.94 -15.23 -3.35
CA TRP A 91 -30.11 -14.53 -2.37
C TRP A 91 -29.20 -13.49 -3.05
N CYS A 92 -28.64 -13.79 -4.22
CA CYS A 92 -27.81 -12.82 -4.97
C CYS A 92 -28.58 -11.51 -5.24
N THR A 93 -29.83 -11.58 -5.69
CA THR A 93 -30.63 -10.37 -5.92
C THR A 93 -30.88 -9.58 -4.63
N ARG A 94 -31.10 -10.26 -3.50
CA ARG A 94 -31.17 -9.59 -2.18
C ARG A 94 -29.85 -8.94 -1.80
N ALA A 95 -28.74 -9.65 -2.00
CA ALA A 95 -27.40 -9.13 -1.72
C ALA A 95 -27.09 -7.86 -2.53
N LEU A 96 -27.56 -7.76 -3.78
CA LEU A 96 -27.44 -6.52 -4.56
C LEU A 96 -28.16 -5.36 -3.86
N GLY A 97 -29.37 -5.59 -3.31
CA GLY A 97 -30.07 -4.58 -2.51
C GLY A 97 -29.25 -4.11 -1.29
N GLU A 98 -28.61 -5.04 -0.58
CA GLU A 98 -27.71 -4.72 0.55
C GLU A 98 -26.48 -3.91 0.10
N ILE A 99 -25.88 -4.25 -1.05
CA ILE A 99 -24.76 -3.51 -1.65
C ILE A 99 -25.18 -2.06 -1.95
N LEU A 100 -26.33 -1.88 -2.56
CA LEU A 100 -26.86 -0.57 -2.90
C LEU A 100 -27.15 0.27 -1.64
N ALA A 101 -27.73 -0.34 -0.61
CA ALA A 101 -28.01 0.30 0.66
C ALA A 101 -26.75 0.69 1.43
N ALA A 102 -25.72 -0.15 1.43
CA ALA A 102 -24.44 0.11 2.11
C ALA A 102 -23.64 1.25 1.46
N GLY A 103 -23.84 1.48 0.18
CA GLY A 103 -23.25 2.61 -0.51
C GLY A 103 -21.72 2.65 -0.46
N ASP A 104 -21.16 3.81 -0.15
CA ASP A 104 -19.71 4.03 -0.07
C ASP A 104 -19.06 3.28 1.13
N ALA A 105 -19.88 2.77 2.04
CA ALA A 105 -19.40 1.91 3.13
C ALA A 105 -19.22 0.45 2.71
N TYR A 106 -19.76 0.03 1.54
CA TYR A 106 -19.61 -1.35 1.08
C TYR A 106 -18.15 -1.73 0.85
N GLY A 107 -17.71 -2.81 1.45
CA GLY A 107 -16.31 -3.27 1.48
C GLY A 107 -15.54 -2.85 2.73
N ARG A 108 -16.05 -1.92 3.53
CA ARG A 108 -15.47 -1.62 4.84
C ARG A 108 -15.77 -2.73 5.84
N GLY A 109 -14.85 -2.91 6.79
CA GLY A 109 -14.94 -3.94 7.82
C GLY A 109 -14.24 -3.53 9.11
N GLU A 110 -14.21 -4.45 10.07
CA GLU A 110 -13.67 -4.22 11.40
C GLU A 110 -12.56 -5.22 11.77
N SER A 111 -11.97 -5.91 10.79
CA SER A 111 -10.95 -6.94 11.03
C SER A 111 -9.67 -6.42 11.68
N GLU A 112 -9.40 -5.12 11.55
CA GLU A 112 -8.26 -4.42 12.15
C GLU A 112 -8.71 -3.40 13.23
N ARG A 113 -9.96 -3.49 13.71
CA ARG A 113 -10.51 -2.57 14.70
C ARG A 113 -9.70 -2.56 16.00
N GLY A 114 -9.41 -1.36 16.49
CA GLY A 114 -8.66 -1.14 17.73
C GLY A 114 -7.14 -1.26 17.57
N ARG A 115 -6.62 -1.65 16.41
CA ARG A 115 -5.17 -1.68 16.15
C ARG A 115 -4.66 -0.29 15.79
N ARG A 116 -3.60 0.15 16.46
CA ARG A 116 -2.85 1.36 16.11
C ARG A 116 -1.64 0.96 15.29
N VAL A 117 -1.60 1.43 14.04
CA VAL A 117 -0.56 1.07 13.07
C VAL A 117 0.26 2.30 12.72
N ARG A 118 1.59 2.22 12.82
CA ARG A 118 2.53 3.19 12.27
C ARG A 118 3.08 2.62 10.96
N LEU A 119 2.82 3.32 9.86
CA LEU A 119 3.19 2.88 8.51
C LEU A 119 4.16 3.88 7.90
N GLU A 120 5.43 3.48 7.78
CA GLU A 120 6.48 4.26 7.14
C GLU A 120 6.71 3.80 5.71
N PHE A 121 6.76 4.75 4.78
CA PHE A 121 7.06 4.46 3.39
C PHE A 121 7.65 5.67 2.67
N VAL A 122 8.29 5.44 1.54
CA VAL A 122 9.10 6.40 0.77
C VAL A 122 10.37 6.76 1.53
N SER A 123 10.31 7.58 2.57
CA SER A 123 11.43 8.02 3.43
C SER A 123 12.72 8.27 2.64
N ALA A 124 12.58 8.95 1.48
CA ALA A 124 13.70 9.26 0.60
C ALA A 124 14.61 10.29 1.26
N ASN A 125 15.94 10.10 1.12
CA ASN A 125 16.90 11.05 1.65
C ASN A 125 16.63 12.46 1.08
N PRO A 126 16.70 13.51 1.91
CA PRO A 126 16.49 14.89 1.48
C PRO A 126 17.72 15.44 0.74
N THR A 127 18.30 14.63 -0.15
CA THR A 127 19.51 14.93 -0.92
C THR A 127 19.23 15.15 -2.40
N GLY A 128 17.96 15.09 -2.81
CA GLY A 128 17.53 15.34 -4.18
C GLY A 128 16.05 15.07 -4.42
N PRO A 129 15.59 15.22 -5.68
CA PRO A 129 14.21 14.97 -6.06
C PRO A 129 13.83 13.49 -5.95
N LEU A 130 12.52 13.21 -5.82
CA LEU A 130 11.99 11.86 -5.79
C LEU A 130 12.16 11.15 -7.14
N VAL A 131 12.51 9.88 -7.09
CA VAL A 131 12.70 9.02 -8.26
C VAL A 131 11.57 8.00 -8.40
N ILE A 132 11.49 7.30 -9.53
CA ILE A 132 10.40 6.37 -9.85
C ILE A 132 10.16 5.28 -8.79
N VAL A 133 11.20 4.81 -8.11
CA VAL A 133 11.07 3.81 -7.02
C VAL A 133 10.26 4.39 -5.86
N SER A 134 10.42 5.69 -5.58
CA SER A 134 9.61 6.41 -4.59
C SER A 134 8.14 6.44 -4.96
N ALA A 135 7.79 6.56 -6.26
CA ALA A 135 6.41 6.53 -6.74
C ALA A 135 5.74 5.16 -6.48
N ARG A 136 6.47 4.05 -6.71
CA ARG A 136 5.96 2.71 -6.38
C ARG A 136 5.76 2.53 -4.89
N ALA A 137 6.74 2.91 -4.07
CA ALA A 137 6.64 2.83 -2.61
C ALA A 137 5.47 3.67 -2.08
N ALA A 138 5.28 4.88 -2.63
CA ALA A 138 4.17 5.77 -2.29
C ALA A 138 2.80 5.17 -2.66
N ALA A 139 2.66 4.58 -3.87
CA ALA A 139 1.41 3.93 -4.28
C ALA A 139 1.07 2.74 -3.37
N VAL A 140 2.05 1.89 -3.05
CA VAL A 140 1.85 0.73 -2.17
C VAL A 140 1.53 1.17 -0.75
N GLY A 141 2.32 2.08 -0.17
CA GLY A 141 2.15 2.54 1.22
C GLY A 141 0.81 3.26 1.44
N ASP A 142 0.44 4.20 0.58
CA ASP A 142 -0.85 4.90 0.69
C ASP A 142 -2.04 3.95 0.50
N SER A 143 -1.95 3.00 -0.44
CA SER A 143 -3.02 2.01 -0.62
C SER A 143 -3.14 1.07 0.59
N LEU A 144 -2.03 0.70 1.22
CA LEU A 144 -2.05 -0.07 2.48
C LEU A 144 -2.69 0.72 3.62
N ALA A 145 -2.35 2.01 3.76
CA ALA A 145 -2.99 2.87 4.76
C ALA A 145 -4.50 2.93 4.57
N ARG A 146 -4.97 3.11 3.32
CA ARG A 146 -6.40 3.13 2.97
C ARG A 146 -7.09 1.80 3.27
N LEU A 147 -6.47 0.67 2.92
CA LEU A 147 -6.97 -0.67 3.19
C LEU A 147 -7.11 -0.96 4.68
N LEU A 148 -6.07 -0.67 5.46
CA LEU A 148 -6.07 -0.87 6.91
C LEU A 148 -7.12 0.03 7.60
N ARG A 149 -7.22 1.31 7.19
CA ARG A 149 -8.26 2.23 7.66
C ARG A 149 -9.67 1.74 7.29
N ALA A 150 -9.85 1.20 6.09
CA ALA A 150 -11.13 0.63 5.66
C ALA A 150 -11.53 -0.62 6.47
N GLN A 151 -10.58 -1.27 7.13
CA GLN A 151 -10.80 -2.42 8.03
C GLN A 151 -10.79 -2.02 9.53
N GLY A 152 -10.84 -0.72 9.82
CA GLY A 152 -11.03 -0.20 11.18
C GLY A 152 -9.74 0.09 11.97
N ALA A 153 -8.55 -0.03 11.36
CA ALA A 153 -7.30 0.35 12.01
C ALA A 153 -7.16 1.87 12.13
N GLN A 154 -6.50 2.31 13.20
CA GLN A 154 -5.99 3.67 13.36
C GLN A 154 -4.58 3.74 12.76
N VAL A 155 -4.47 4.24 11.52
CA VAL A 155 -3.19 4.28 10.80
C VAL A 155 -2.62 5.68 10.81
N THR A 156 -1.38 5.79 11.28
CA THR A 156 -0.54 6.99 11.15
C THR A 156 0.51 6.73 10.07
N THR A 157 0.46 7.48 8.98
CA THR A 157 1.44 7.43 7.91
C THR A 157 2.63 8.32 8.22
N GLU A 158 3.84 7.82 7.99
CA GLU A 158 5.08 8.48 8.37
C GLU A 158 6.08 8.53 7.24
N PHE A 159 6.72 9.70 7.12
CA PHE A 159 7.92 9.92 6.32
C PHE A 159 9.09 10.21 7.28
N TYR A 160 10.12 9.39 7.26
CA TYR A 160 11.34 9.62 8.01
C TYR A 160 12.31 10.50 7.23
N VAL A 161 12.75 11.58 7.84
CA VAL A 161 13.66 12.56 7.24
C VAL A 161 15.07 12.33 7.81
N ASN A 162 15.97 11.83 6.98
CA ASN A 162 17.37 11.64 7.31
C ASN A 162 18.12 12.98 7.13
N ASP A 163 17.95 13.90 8.08
CA ASP A 163 18.50 15.25 8.09
C ASP A 163 19.74 15.39 9.00
N ALA A 164 20.48 14.30 9.18
CA ALA A 164 21.67 14.23 10.03
C ALA A 164 22.82 13.42 9.37
N GLY A 165 24.02 13.55 9.93
CA GLY A 165 25.18 12.74 9.58
C GLY A 165 25.85 13.13 8.25
N THR A 166 26.63 12.21 7.69
CA THR A 166 27.54 12.48 6.57
C THR A 166 26.86 12.90 5.28
N GLN A 167 25.62 12.45 5.02
CA GLN A 167 24.87 12.85 3.82
C GLN A 167 24.38 14.29 3.91
N PHE A 168 23.94 14.72 5.09
CA PHE A 168 23.59 16.11 5.36
C PHE A 168 24.80 17.04 5.14
N GLU A 169 25.98 16.68 5.68
CA GLU A 169 27.19 17.46 5.49
C GLU A 169 27.63 17.53 4.03
N ALA A 170 27.57 16.41 3.30
CA ALA A 170 27.90 16.37 1.87
C ALA A 170 26.95 17.25 1.05
N LEU A 171 25.67 17.26 1.37
CA LEU A 171 24.67 18.14 0.74
C LEU A 171 24.97 19.61 1.03
N ALA A 172 25.24 19.95 2.29
CA ALA A 172 25.58 21.30 2.71
C ALA A 172 26.77 21.86 1.96
N ARG A 173 27.89 21.10 1.90
CA ARG A 173 29.09 21.45 1.15
C ARG A 173 28.84 21.59 -0.36
N SER A 174 27.98 20.74 -0.90
CA SER A 174 27.62 20.79 -2.32
C SER A 174 26.85 22.07 -2.66
N LEU A 175 25.87 22.45 -1.83
CA LEU A 175 25.12 23.69 -2.02
C LEU A 175 26.02 24.91 -1.81
N GLU A 176 26.87 24.96 -0.76
CA GLU A 176 27.85 26.02 -0.54
C GLU A 176 28.74 26.22 -1.77
N ALA A 177 29.30 25.12 -2.33
CA ALA A 177 30.12 25.18 -3.52
C ALA A 177 29.36 25.75 -4.73
N ARG A 178 28.09 25.37 -4.93
CA ARG A 178 27.24 25.90 -6.02
C ARG A 178 26.92 27.38 -5.84
N VAL A 179 26.67 27.83 -4.62
CA VAL A 179 26.44 29.26 -4.30
C VAL A 179 27.71 30.07 -4.61
N LEU A 180 28.92 29.59 -4.21
CA LEU A 180 30.19 30.26 -4.52
C LEU A 180 30.43 30.30 -6.03
N GLN A 181 30.16 29.23 -6.77
CA GLN A 181 30.28 29.19 -8.24
C GLN A 181 29.35 30.21 -8.92
N GLU A 182 28.10 30.34 -8.49
CA GLU A 182 27.15 31.33 -9.03
C GLU A 182 27.55 32.79 -8.68
N LEU A 183 28.34 32.99 -7.62
CA LEU A 183 28.98 34.28 -7.27
C LEU A 183 30.30 34.54 -8.04
N GLY A 184 30.71 33.63 -8.94
CA GLY A 184 31.93 33.73 -9.69
C GLY A 184 33.22 33.43 -8.89
N GLN A 185 33.08 32.81 -7.72
CA GLN A 185 34.20 32.40 -6.88
C GLN A 185 34.65 30.97 -7.21
N PRO A 186 35.95 30.65 -7.15
CA PRO A 186 36.43 29.30 -7.38
C PRO A 186 35.99 28.36 -6.24
N ALA A 187 35.18 27.36 -6.54
CA ALA A 187 34.76 26.33 -5.61
C ALA A 187 34.63 24.98 -6.33
N SER A 188 35.00 23.90 -5.66
CA SER A 188 34.88 22.54 -6.16
C SER A 188 33.87 21.75 -5.33
N LEU A 189 33.10 20.90 -6.00
CA LEU A 189 32.22 19.96 -5.28
C LEU A 189 33.08 18.99 -4.46
N PRO A 190 32.63 18.60 -3.24
CA PRO A 190 33.33 17.57 -2.49
C PRO A 190 33.30 16.21 -3.24
N ALA A 191 34.26 15.33 -2.98
CA ALA A 191 34.39 14.05 -3.66
C ALA A 191 33.14 13.16 -3.50
N ASN A 192 32.45 13.29 -2.37
CA ASN A 192 31.19 12.60 -2.07
C ASN A 192 29.97 13.52 -2.23
N GLY A 193 30.11 14.64 -2.96
CA GLY A 193 29.06 15.63 -3.15
C GLY A 193 28.04 15.25 -4.20
N TYR A 194 26.97 16.03 -4.26
CA TYR A 194 25.86 15.87 -5.17
C TYR A 194 26.04 16.75 -6.41
N PRO A 195 26.22 16.17 -7.61
CA PRO A 195 26.52 16.95 -8.82
C PRO A 195 25.28 17.46 -9.57
N GLY A 196 24.07 17.05 -9.18
CA GLY A 196 22.84 17.29 -9.94
C GLY A 196 22.52 18.78 -10.16
N ASP A 197 21.89 19.08 -11.32
CA ASP A 197 21.53 20.45 -11.73
C ASP A 197 20.54 21.12 -10.75
N TYR A 198 19.72 20.33 -10.04
CA TYR A 198 18.80 20.84 -9.00
C TYR A 198 19.52 21.67 -7.92
N LEU A 199 20.80 21.38 -7.63
CA LEU A 199 21.58 22.18 -6.68
C LEU A 199 22.05 23.52 -7.27
N VAL A 200 22.21 23.61 -8.60
CA VAL A 200 22.46 24.89 -9.27
C VAL A 200 21.21 25.77 -9.18
N ASP A 201 20.06 25.19 -9.45
CA ASP A 201 18.79 25.92 -9.34
C ASP A 201 18.53 26.37 -7.89
N LEU A 202 18.82 25.51 -6.93
CA LEU A 202 18.70 25.81 -5.50
C LEU A 202 19.67 26.92 -5.05
N ALA A 203 20.88 26.93 -5.58
CA ALA A 203 21.85 28.01 -5.32
C ALA A 203 21.38 29.36 -5.89
N ARG A 204 20.80 29.37 -7.09
CA ARG A 204 20.20 30.56 -7.69
C ARG A 204 19.00 31.06 -6.91
N GLU A 205 18.13 30.15 -6.44
CA GLU A 205 17.00 30.46 -5.57
C GLU A 205 17.48 31.12 -4.27
N TYR A 206 18.46 30.51 -3.60
CA TYR A 206 19.10 31.06 -2.41
C TYR A 206 19.59 32.51 -2.64
N LEU A 207 20.36 32.72 -3.70
CA LEU A 207 20.89 34.05 -4.02
C LEU A 207 19.78 35.06 -4.39
N ALA A 208 18.70 34.62 -5.04
CA ALA A 208 17.56 35.47 -5.35
C ALA A 208 16.84 35.91 -4.08
N GLU A 209 16.64 35.01 -3.13
CA GLU A 209 16.06 35.31 -1.82
C GLU A 209 16.92 36.28 -1.03
N GLN A 210 18.24 36.09 -1.01
CA GLN A 210 19.17 37.00 -0.35
C GLN A 210 19.13 38.43 -0.95
N ARG A 211 18.93 38.56 -2.27
CA ARG A 211 18.76 39.88 -2.92
C ARG A 211 17.43 40.56 -2.51
N GLY A 212 16.38 39.80 -2.27
CA GLY A 212 15.08 40.29 -1.80
C GLY A 212 15.01 40.53 -0.29
N ALA A 213 15.97 40.00 0.47
CA ALA A 213 16.01 40.08 1.93
C ALA A 213 16.35 41.52 2.43
N SER A 214 16.06 41.78 3.69
CA SER A 214 16.42 43.02 4.35
C SER A 214 17.98 43.22 4.40
N VAL A 215 18.43 44.47 4.52
CA VAL A 215 19.89 44.77 4.58
C VAL A 215 20.57 43.97 5.69
N PRO A 216 20.07 43.89 6.95
CA PRO A 216 20.70 43.09 7.98
C PRO A 216 20.82 41.59 7.65
N GLU A 217 19.81 41.02 6.99
CA GLU A 217 19.79 39.59 6.61
C GLU A 217 20.84 39.29 5.52
N ARG A 218 21.00 40.21 4.52
CA ARG A 218 22.05 40.12 3.51
C ARG A 218 23.42 40.23 4.12
N GLU A 219 23.65 41.23 4.99
CA GLU A 219 24.92 41.41 5.68
C GLU A 219 25.28 40.17 6.54
N ALA A 220 24.30 39.52 7.16
CA ALA A 220 24.49 38.28 7.92
C ALA A 220 24.90 37.11 6.99
N ALA A 221 24.23 36.95 5.84
CA ALA A 221 24.55 35.91 4.86
C ALA A 221 25.94 36.11 4.24
N ASP A 222 26.28 37.36 3.88
CA ASP A 222 27.61 37.71 3.37
C ASP A 222 28.69 37.49 4.45
N ALA A 223 28.41 37.86 5.69
CA ALA A 223 29.32 37.63 6.81
C ALA A 223 29.53 36.13 7.07
N LEU A 224 28.46 35.32 6.95
CA LEU A 224 28.55 33.87 7.08
C LEU A 224 29.48 33.27 6.02
N LEU A 225 29.33 33.65 4.74
CA LEU A 225 30.18 33.19 3.64
C LEU A 225 31.64 33.58 3.80
N VAL A 226 31.91 34.80 4.30
CA VAL A 226 33.27 35.37 4.40
C VAL A 226 33.95 35.03 5.71
N ARG A 227 33.23 35.01 6.82
CA ARG A 227 33.79 34.94 8.20
C ARG A 227 33.24 33.81 9.04
N GLY A 228 32.14 33.15 8.60
CA GLY A 228 31.50 32.07 9.35
C GLY A 228 32.42 30.85 9.51
N GLY A 229 32.37 30.20 10.65
CA GLY A 229 33.03 28.93 10.89
C GLY A 229 32.48 27.83 9.97
N GLU A 230 33.31 26.82 9.65
CA GLU A 230 32.92 25.72 8.77
C GLU A 230 31.61 25.06 9.27
N ARG A 231 31.49 24.77 10.55
CA ARG A 231 30.31 24.16 11.14
C ARG A 231 29.03 25.01 10.95
N GLU A 232 29.15 26.31 11.13
CA GLU A 232 28.06 27.26 10.99
C GLU A 232 27.56 27.34 9.52
N ARG A 233 28.49 27.36 8.56
CA ARG A 233 28.14 27.32 7.13
C ARG A 233 27.47 26.00 6.75
N LEU A 234 28.00 24.86 7.20
CA LEU A 234 27.40 23.56 6.94
C LEU A 234 25.98 23.45 7.52
N GLU A 235 25.77 23.95 8.72
CA GLU A 235 24.44 23.96 9.31
C GLU A 235 23.47 24.84 8.53
N HIS A 236 23.90 26.03 8.14
CA HIS A 236 23.07 26.96 7.35
C HIS A 236 22.70 26.39 5.98
N PHE A 237 23.66 26.02 5.15
CA PHE A 237 23.43 25.50 3.82
C PHE A 237 22.74 24.14 3.83
N GLY A 238 23.04 23.29 4.81
CA GLY A 238 22.38 22.00 4.99
C GLY A 238 20.91 22.16 5.34
N ARG A 239 20.58 23.00 6.30
CA ARG A 239 19.17 23.28 6.67
C ARG A 239 18.39 23.89 5.51
N TYR A 240 19.01 24.84 4.79
CA TYR A 240 18.38 25.45 3.61
C TYR A 240 18.09 24.39 2.55
N ALA A 241 19.10 23.60 2.16
CA ALA A 241 18.94 22.56 1.16
C ALA A 241 17.87 21.54 1.54
N VAL A 242 17.94 20.99 2.74
CA VAL A 242 16.96 20.01 3.25
C VAL A 242 15.54 20.59 3.22
N SER A 243 15.35 21.82 3.69
CA SER A 243 14.03 22.44 3.73
C SER A 243 13.41 22.59 2.34
N ARG A 244 14.19 23.01 1.34
CA ARG A 244 13.72 23.20 -0.05
C ARG A 244 13.46 21.87 -0.75
N ILE A 245 14.36 20.91 -0.60
CA ILE A 245 14.19 19.57 -1.18
C ILE A 245 12.96 18.89 -0.57
N LEU A 246 12.75 18.97 0.74
CA LEU A 246 11.55 18.42 1.37
C LEU A 246 10.27 19.11 0.92
N GLU A 247 10.30 20.42 0.68
CA GLU A 247 9.15 21.14 0.14
C GLU A 247 8.79 20.64 -1.27
N GLN A 248 9.79 20.45 -2.13
CA GLN A 248 9.60 19.84 -3.45
C GLN A 248 9.07 18.39 -3.35
N GLN A 249 9.68 17.56 -2.50
CA GLN A 249 9.23 16.18 -2.29
C GLN A 249 7.77 16.12 -1.81
N ARG A 250 7.38 16.99 -0.87
CA ARG A 250 6.00 17.11 -0.39
C ARG A 250 5.03 17.52 -1.49
N ARG A 251 5.43 18.46 -2.35
CA ARG A 251 4.61 18.89 -3.49
C ARG A 251 4.36 17.73 -4.44
N VAL A 252 5.41 17.05 -4.89
CA VAL A 252 5.30 15.91 -5.83
C VAL A 252 4.45 14.78 -5.23
N LEU A 253 4.59 14.48 -3.94
CA LEU A 253 3.76 13.48 -3.25
C LEU A 253 2.29 13.89 -3.19
N ARG A 254 1.97 15.16 -2.92
CA ARG A 254 0.59 15.68 -2.95
C ARG A 254 -0.03 15.59 -4.35
N ASP A 255 0.73 15.96 -5.39
CA ASP A 255 0.29 15.85 -6.78
C ASP A 255 0.02 14.38 -7.16
N TYR A 256 0.78 13.47 -6.57
CA TYR A 256 0.53 12.02 -6.64
C TYR A 256 -0.63 11.54 -5.75
N GLY A 257 -1.20 12.41 -4.92
CA GLY A 257 -2.30 12.11 -3.99
C GLY A 257 -1.87 11.30 -2.77
N VAL A 258 -0.65 11.53 -2.30
CA VAL A 258 -0.08 10.92 -1.09
C VAL A 258 0.28 12.01 -0.10
N GLU A 259 -0.27 11.90 1.10
CA GLU A 259 0.00 12.78 2.22
C GLU A 259 0.42 11.96 3.44
N PHE A 260 1.32 12.51 4.24
CA PHE A 260 1.79 11.87 5.47
C PHE A 260 1.26 12.60 6.69
N ASP A 261 0.81 11.83 7.67
CA ASP A 261 0.35 12.37 8.95
C ASP A 261 1.52 12.94 9.76
N VAL A 262 2.73 12.34 9.62
CA VAL A 262 3.92 12.72 10.38
C VAL A 262 5.17 12.74 9.49
N TRP A 263 6.00 13.77 9.70
CA TRP A 263 7.34 13.90 9.16
C TRP A 263 8.33 13.91 10.32
N THR A 264 9.00 12.78 10.56
CA THR A 264 9.93 12.61 11.68
C THR A 264 11.34 12.99 11.25
N SER A 265 11.94 13.99 11.89
CA SER A 265 13.32 14.40 11.69
C SER A 265 14.26 13.54 12.53
N GLU A 266 15.30 12.95 11.93
CA GLU A 266 16.31 12.21 12.66
C GLU A 266 17.00 13.11 13.69
N GLN A 267 17.38 14.33 13.27
CA GLN A 267 18.08 15.25 14.16
C GLN A 267 17.21 15.66 15.35
N ARG A 268 16.02 16.24 15.08
CA ARG A 268 15.15 16.82 16.10
C ARG A 268 14.49 15.77 16.98
N ASP A 269 13.95 14.70 16.39
CA ASP A 269 13.03 13.78 17.08
C ASP A 269 13.74 12.53 17.64
N VAL A 270 15.03 12.33 17.27
CA VAL A 270 15.80 11.18 17.74
C VAL A 270 17.09 11.61 18.42
N ARG A 271 17.96 12.38 17.72
CA ARG A 271 19.31 12.73 18.20
C ARG A 271 19.29 13.80 19.29
N ASP A 272 18.56 14.91 19.09
CA ASP A 272 18.45 16.00 20.08
C ASP A 272 17.77 15.55 21.36
N LEU A 273 17.00 14.46 21.32
CA LEU A 273 16.36 13.83 22.47
C LEU A 273 17.24 12.77 23.15
N HIS A 274 18.45 12.56 22.67
CA HIS A 274 19.40 11.55 23.18
C HIS A 274 18.79 10.13 23.26
N LEU A 275 17.91 9.77 22.30
CA LEU A 275 17.27 8.46 22.29
C LEU A 275 18.23 7.31 21.98
N PRO A 276 19.26 7.49 21.10
CA PRO A 276 20.27 6.46 20.90
C PRO A 276 20.99 6.07 22.18
N GLU A 277 21.40 7.03 23.00
CA GLU A 277 22.06 6.78 24.27
C GLU A 277 21.15 6.03 25.25
N LYS A 278 19.89 6.43 25.33
CA LYS A 278 18.87 5.76 26.17
C LYS A 278 18.67 4.30 25.79
N VAL A 279 18.62 3.98 24.50
CA VAL A 279 18.45 2.58 24.07
C VAL A 279 19.67 1.73 24.36
N LEU A 280 20.90 2.31 24.30
CA LEU A 280 22.12 1.62 24.71
C LEU A 280 22.08 1.24 26.21
N GLU A 281 21.65 2.18 27.06
CA GLU A 281 21.50 1.95 28.51
C GLU A 281 20.44 0.86 28.78
N GLU A 282 19.31 0.89 28.07
CA GLU A 282 18.25 -0.11 28.24
C GLU A 282 18.69 -1.51 27.82
N LEU A 283 19.37 -1.63 26.67
CA LEU A 283 19.92 -2.91 26.21
C LEU A 283 21.00 -3.44 27.15
N ALA A 284 21.83 -2.56 27.74
CA ALA A 284 22.82 -2.93 28.75
C ALA A 284 22.16 -3.42 30.06
N ALA A 285 21.11 -2.73 30.53
CA ALA A 285 20.34 -3.14 31.70
C ALA A 285 19.70 -4.53 31.50
N ARG A 286 19.34 -4.88 30.30
CA ARG A 286 18.80 -6.21 29.89
C ARG A 286 19.89 -7.25 29.68
N LYS A 287 21.20 -6.91 29.85
CA LYS A 287 22.37 -7.77 29.61
C LYS A 287 22.50 -8.27 28.17
N LEU A 288 22.03 -7.48 27.24
CA LEU A 288 22.05 -7.76 25.80
C LEU A 288 23.18 -7.03 25.06
N THR A 289 24.11 -6.44 25.80
CA THR A 289 25.31 -5.80 25.23
C THR A 289 26.59 -6.35 25.85
N TYR A 290 27.70 -6.16 25.15
CA TYR A 290 29.05 -6.44 25.64
C TYR A 290 30.06 -5.51 24.93
N GLU A 291 31.21 -5.30 25.58
CA GLU A 291 32.32 -4.55 24.97
C GLU A 291 33.32 -5.52 24.32
N HIS A 292 33.73 -5.20 23.12
CA HIS A 292 34.77 -5.91 22.39
C HIS A 292 35.57 -4.93 21.52
N GLU A 293 36.90 -4.95 21.62
CA GLU A 293 37.81 -4.04 20.91
C GLU A 293 37.46 -2.54 21.06
N GLY A 294 37.00 -2.14 22.24
CA GLY A 294 36.60 -0.76 22.52
C GLY A 294 35.25 -0.33 21.93
N ALA A 295 34.54 -1.21 21.22
CA ALA A 295 33.22 -0.99 20.69
C ALA A 295 32.16 -1.66 21.55
N LEU A 296 30.94 -1.08 21.62
CA LEU A 296 29.78 -1.67 22.25
C LEU A 296 28.96 -2.47 21.24
N TRP A 297 28.69 -3.73 21.54
CA TRP A 297 28.01 -4.67 20.67
C TRP A 297 26.66 -5.10 21.23
N PHE A 298 25.65 -5.27 20.36
CA PHE A 298 24.37 -5.91 20.66
C PHE A 298 24.50 -7.42 20.44
N ARG A 299 24.12 -8.20 21.45
CA ARG A 299 24.19 -9.65 21.46
C ARG A 299 22.95 -10.25 20.80
N SER A 300 22.75 -10.00 19.50
CA SER A 300 21.60 -10.51 18.76
C SER A 300 21.62 -12.04 18.62
N SER A 301 22.80 -12.64 18.52
CA SER A 301 22.96 -14.10 18.46
C SER A 301 22.43 -14.86 19.69
N ALA A 302 22.31 -14.19 20.84
CA ALA A 302 21.76 -14.77 22.06
C ALA A 302 20.23 -14.92 22.07
N LEU A 303 19.52 -14.31 21.08
CA LEU A 303 18.06 -14.35 20.96
C LEU A 303 17.53 -15.61 20.27
N GLY A 304 18.43 -16.47 19.76
CA GLY A 304 18.11 -17.75 19.15
C GLY A 304 17.85 -17.66 17.63
N GLU A 305 17.85 -18.84 16.99
CA GLU A 305 17.68 -18.98 15.53
C GLU A 305 16.29 -18.50 15.03
N GLU A 306 15.28 -18.52 15.89
CA GLU A 306 13.91 -18.08 15.55
C GLU A 306 13.82 -16.60 15.19
N VAL A 307 14.76 -15.78 15.67
CA VAL A 307 14.82 -14.34 15.40
C VAL A 307 15.55 -14.02 14.10
N GLY A 308 16.40 -14.96 13.62
CA GLY A 308 17.01 -14.93 12.28
C GLY A 308 18.21 -13.99 12.11
N ASP A 309 18.76 -13.39 13.19
CA ASP A 309 20.04 -12.64 13.12
C ASP A 309 21.18 -13.51 13.67
N ASP A 310 22.10 -13.90 12.80
CA ASP A 310 23.19 -14.83 13.08
C ASP A 310 24.47 -14.17 13.62
N LYS A 311 24.48 -12.83 13.69
CA LYS A 311 25.69 -12.05 14.04
C LYS A 311 25.37 -10.90 14.96
N ASP A 312 26.22 -10.73 15.99
CA ASP A 312 26.16 -9.58 16.87
C ASP A 312 26.46 -8.28 16.08
N ARG A 313 25.92 -7.17 16.55
CA ARG A 313 25.95 -5.88 15.83
C ARG A 313 26.54 -4.78 16.68
N VAL A 314 27.40 -3.96 16.05
CA VAL A 314 27.99 -2.79 16.70
C VAL A 314 26.92 -1.72 16.91
N LEU A 315 26.74 -1.29 18.16
CA LEU A 315 25.87 -0.18 18.55
C LEU A 315 26.63 1.14 18.69
N ARG A 316 27.85 1.08 19.27
CA ARG A 316 28.75 2.23 19.40
C ARG A 316 30.17 1.81 19.00
N ARG A 317 30.79 2.57 18.14
CA ARG A 317 32.17 2.33 17.66
C ARG A 317 33.21 2.65 18.73
N SER A 318 34.44 2.17 18.54
CA SER A 318 35.56 2.45 19.44
C SER A 318 35.93 3.94 19.57
N ASN A 319 35.58 4.75 18.56
CA ASN A 319 35.75 6.22 18.61
C ASN A 319 34.63 6.93 19.38
N GLY A 320 33.68 6.20 19.97
CA GLY A 320 32.55 6.73 20.72
C GLY A 320 31.30 7.07 19.89
N GLU A 321 31.35 7.00 18.55
CA GLU A 321 30.22 7.30 17.69
C GLU A 321 29.15 6.21 17.72
N VAL A 322 27.89 6.62 17.88
CA VAL A 322 26.73 5.74 17.79
C VAL A 322 26.47 5.37 16.33
N THR A 323 26.23 4.08 16.07
CA THR A 323 25.98 3.60 14.70
C THR A 323 24.56 3.93 14.24
N TYR A 324 24.35 3.94 12.91
CA TYR A 324 23.01 4.08 12.31
C TYR A 324 22.03 3.03 12.85
N PHE A 325 22.52 1.81 13.09
CA PHE A 325 21.68 0.73 13.66
C PHE A 325 21.13 1.10 15.04
N ALA A 326 21.95 1.67 15.92
CA ALA A 326 21.48 2.10 17.25
C ALA A 326 20.51 3.29 17.17
N VAL A 327 20.73 4.21 16.21
CA VAL A 327 19.78 5.31 15.94
C VAL A 327 18.43 4.76 15.50
N ASP A 328 18.43 3.80 14.57
CA ASP A 328 17.20 3.18 14.08
C ASP A 328 16.47 2.36 15.15
N VAL A 329 17.21 1.62 15.97
CA VAL A 329 16.62 0.90 17.12
C VAL A 329 15.93 1.88 18.07
N ALA A 330 16.59 2.99 18.40
CA ALA A 330 16.03 4.03 19.27
C ALA A 330 14.79 4.69 18.65
N TYR A 331 14.85 4.99 17.36
CA TYR A 331 13.73 5.57 16.63
C TYR A 331 12.50 4.64 16.65
N HIS A 332 12.67 3.37 16.29
CA HIS A 332 11.56 2.43 16.29
C HIS A 332 10.98 2.24 17.69
N HIS A 333 11.83 2.02 18.68
CA HIS A 333 11.40 1.75 20.05
C HIS A 333 10.71 2.95 20.71
N TYR A 334 11.35 4.12 20.71
CA TYR A 334 10.87 5.28 21.48
C TYR A 334 9.93 6.20 20.70
N VAL A 335 10.00 6.22 19.37
CA VAL A 335 9.16 7.13 18.57
C VAL A 335 7.97 6.39 17.98
N LYS A 336 8.19 5.29 17.24
CA LYS A 336 7.11 4.56 16.57
C LYS A 336 6.23 3.78 17.53
N PHE A 337 6.82 2.91 18.32
CA PHE A 337 6.07 2.06 19.26
C PHE A 337 5.45 2.81 20.45
N ARG A 338 5.83 4.07 20.68
CA ARG A 338 5.15 4.91 21.67
C ARG A 338 3.67 5.12 21.35
N SER A 339 3.31 5.17 20.08
CA SER A 339 1.96 5.50 19.62
C SER A 339 1.28 4.38 18.82
N ALA A 340 1.97 3.27 18.59
CA ALA A 340 1.49 2.17 17.75
C ALA A 340 1.69 0.81 18.41
N ASP A 341 0.79 -0.12 18.11
CA ASP A 341 0.88 -1.52 18.53
C ASP A 341 1.54 -2.37 17.43
N ARG A 342 1.51 -1.88 16.18
CA ARG A 342 2.11 -2.50 15.00
C ARG A 342 2.84 -1.46 14.17
N VAL A 343 4.07 -1.76 13.79
CA VAL A 343 4.91 -0.91 12.94
C VAL A 343 5.18 -1.65 11.64
N ILE A 344 4.91 -0.98 10.52
CA ILE A 344 5.13 -1.52 9.18
C ILE A 344 6.03 -0.55 8.42
N ASN A 345 7.15 -1.03 7.91
CA ASN A 345 8.06 -0.23 7.08
C ASN A 345 8.12 -0.76 5.65
N LEU A 346 8.13 0.12 4.67
CA LEU A 346 8.39 -0.21 3.28
C LEU A 346 9.83 0.18 2.93
N PHE A 347 10.65 -0.80 2.61
CA PHE A 347 12.06 -0.60 2.26
C PHE A 347 12.38 -1.04 0.82
N GLY A 348 13.44 -0.51 0.26
CA GLY A 348 14.03 -0.99 -0.98
C GLY A 348 14.73 -2.36 -0.82
N PRO A 349 15.06 -3.03 -1.93
CA PRO A 349 15.65 -4.39 -1.90
C PRO A 349 17.07 -4.44 -1.30
N ASP A 350 17.77 -3.32 -1.24
CA ASP A 350 19.07 -3.16 -0.59
C ASP A 350 19.03 -3.33 0.94
N HIS A 351 17.85 -3.21 1.55
CA HIS A 351 17.64 -3.38 2.99
C HIS A 351 17.31 -4.81 3.42
N HIS A 352 17.34 -5.81 2.55
CA HIS A 352 17.00 -7.21 2.88
C HIS A 352 17.77 -7.75 4.10
N GLY A 353 19.09 -7.51 4.15
CA GLY A 353 19.94 -7.93 5.27
C GLY A 353 19.76 -7.12 6.56
N TYR A 354 18.94 -6.06 6.52
CA TYR A 354 18.68 -5.21 7.67
C TYR A 354 17.48 -5.70 8.51
N VAL A 355 16.54 -6.38 7.87
CA VAL A 355 15.28 -6.81 8.50
C VAL A 355 15.48 -7.74 9.71
N PRO A 356 16.31 -8.81 9.64
CA PRO A 356 16.48 -9.71 10.79
C PRO A 356 17.03 -9.00 12.02
N ARG A 357 18.04 -8.13 11.85
CA ARG A 357 18.66 -7.39 12.97
C ARG A 357 17.70 -6.43 13.66
N MET A 358 16.83 -5.76 12.90
CA MET A 358 15.82 -4.88 13.47
C MET A 358 14.73 -5.65 14.22
N LYS A 359 14.28 -6.78 13.67
CA LYS A 359 13.35 -7.68 14.37
C LYS A 359 13.94 -8.17 15.68
N ALA A 360 15.21 -8.60 15.67
CA ALA A 360 15.94 -9.00 16.87
C ALA A 360 15.97 -7.89 17.93
N ALA A 361 16.32 -6.67 17.52
CA ALA A 361 16.37 -5.54 18.45
C ALA A 361 14.99 -5.20 19.05
N MET A 362 13.92 -5.22 18.23
CA MET A 362 12.56 -4.96 18.73
C MET A 362 12.10 -6.03 19.71
N GLN A 363 12.33 -7.31 19.42
CA GLN A 363 12.01 -8.39 20.36
C GLN A 363 12.83 -8.32 21.64
N ALA A 364 14.11 -7.98 21.55
CA ALA A 364 14.99 -7.75 22.70
C ALA A 364 14.47 -6.63 23.63
N LEU A 365 13.83 -5.62 23.04
CA LEU A 365 13.20 -4.51 23.76
C LEU A 365 11.76 -4.83 24.24
N GLY A 366 11.27 -6.05 23.99
CA GLY A 366 10.01 -6.55 24.55
C GLY A 366 8.79 -6.38 23.64
N HIS A 367 8.99 -6.04 22.36
CA HIS A 367 7.88 -6.01 21.39
C HIS A 367 7.54 -7.42 20.90
N PRO A 368 6.26 -7.74 20.67
CA PRO A 368 5.85 -9.02 20.10
C PRO A 368 6.50 -9.28 18.71
N PRO A 369 6.77 -10.55 18.34
CA PRO A 369 7.43 -10.88 17.06
C PRO A 369 6.72 -10.37 15.82
N ASP A 370 5.40 -10.27 15.86
CA ASP A 370 4.51 -9.79 14.80
C ASP A 370 4.21 -8.29 14.84
N ALA A 371 4.73 -7.58 15.86
CA ALA A 371 4.51 -6.14 15.99
C ALA A 371 5.34 -5.31 15.00
N PHE A 372 6.46 -5.84 14.51
CA PHE A 372 7.34 -5.16 13.55
C PHE A 372 7.42 -5.93 12.24
N GLU A 373 6.95 -5.31 11.16
CA GLU A 373 6.97 -5.88 9.82
C GLU A 373 7.71 -4.99 8.82
N VAL A 374 8.41 -5.61 7.89
CA VAL A 374 9.08 -4.91 6.78
C VAL A 374 8.62 -5.51 5.46
N LEU A 375 8.14 -4.65 4.58
CA LEU A 375 7.77 -4.98 3.21
C LEU A 375 8.87 -4.49 2.27
N ILE A 376 9.41 -5.37 1.45
CA ILE A 376 10.40 -5.00 0.44
C ILE A 376 9.68 -4.61 -0.84
N VAL A 377 9.90 -3.38 -1.29
CA VAL A 377 9.40 -2.87 -2.58
C VAL A 377 10.48 -3.05 -3.63
N GLN A 378 10.22 -3.94 -4.59
CA GLN A 378 11.17 -4.29 -5.64
C GLN A 378 11.32 -3.19 -6.71
N LEU A 379 12.41 -3.28 -7.47
CA LEU A 379 12.78 -2.36 -8.52
C LEU A 379 11.73 -2.27 -9.63
N VAL A 380 11.74 -1.13 -10.32
CA VAL A 380 10.91 -0.85 -11.50
C VAL A 380 11.82 -0.70 -12.70
N THR A 381 11.52 -1.45 -13.77
CA THR A 381 12.16 -1.30 -15.08
C THR A 381 11.21 -0.50 -15.98
N LEU A 382 11.64 0.67 -16.45
CA LEU A 382 10.87 1.45 -17.40
C LEU A 382 11.04 0.92 -18.82
N LEU A 383 9.92 0.73 -19.49
CA LEU A 383 9.86 0.35 -20.90
C LEU A 383 9.10 1.41 -21.70
N ARG A 384 9.32 1.45 -23.00
CA ARG A 384 8.51 2.16 -23.98
C ARG A 384 8.36 1.25 -25.20
N ASP A 385 7.13 0.86 -25.49
CA ASP A 385 6.82 -0.13 -26.52
C ASP A 385 7.65 -1.44 -26.37
N GLY A 386 7.75 -1.92 -25.13
CA GLY A 386 8.48 -3.13 -24.78
C GLY A 386 10.01 -3.01 -24.77
N GLN A 387 10.58 -1.83 -25.05
CA GLN A 387 12.03 -1.59 -25.03
C GLN A 387 12.45 -0.79 -23.78
N PRO A 388 13.56 -1.16 -23.12
CA PRO A 388 14.06 -0.40 -21.97
C PRO A 388 14.32 1.07 -22.31
N VAL A 389 13.78 1.96 -21.49
CA VAL A 389 14.03 3.39 -21.61
C VAL A 389 15.47 3.66 -21.15
N ARG A 390 16.33 4.11 -22.07
CA ARG A 390 17.68 4.55 -21.73
C ARG A 390 17.59 5.89 -21.01
N MET A 391 18.09 5.92 -19.78
CA MET A 391 18.14 7.14 -18.97
C MET A 391 19.04 8.19 -19.62
N SER A 392 18.64 9.46 -19.57
CA SER A 392 19.40 10.55 -20.17
C SER A 392 20.64 10.86 -19.31
N LYS A 393 21.82 10.78 -19.93
CA LYS A 393 23.12 11.10 -19.31
C LYS A 393 23.26 12.55 -18.81
N ARG A 394 22.33 13.45 -19.13
CA ARG A 394 22.42 14.89 -18.80
C ARG A 394 21.88 15.26 -17.41
N ARG A 395 21.05 14.41 -16.77
CA ARG A 395 20.36 14.72 -15.50
C ARG A 395 20.59 13.73 -14.36
N GLY A 396 21.52 12.78 -14.49
CA GLY A 396 21.72 11.71 -13.53
C GLY A 396 21.13 10.38 -14.02
N GLU A 397 21.37 9.30 -13.28
CA GLU A 397 21.06 7.93 -13.71
C GLU A 397 19.59 7.51 -13.52
N PHE A 398 18.70 8.40 -13.04
CA PHE A 398 17.34 8.03 -12.62
C PHE A 398 16.26 8.90 -13.24
N VAL A 399 15.11 8.29 -13.60
CA VAL A 399 13.91 9.01 -14.01
C VAL A 399 13.23 9.59 -12.77
N LEU A 400 12.91 10.88 -12.83
CA LEU A 400 12.25 11.57 -11.74
C LEU A 400 10.75 11.16 -11.64
N MET A 401 10.26 11.13 -10.43
CA MET A 401 8.83 10.87 -10.18
C MET A 401 7.94 11.94 -10.84
N GLU A 402 8.35 13.21 -10.83
CA GLU A 402 7.63 14.32 -11.45
C GLU A 402 7.52 14.13 -12.97
N GLU A 403 8.62 13.76 -13.65
CA GLU A 403 8.61 13.45 -15.10
C GLU A 403 7.66 12.30 -15.46
N LEU A 404 7.63 11.24 -14.62
CA LEU A 404 6.68 10.15 -14.81
C LEU A 404 5.24 10.63 -14.71
N LEU A 405 4.92 11.47 -13.71
CA LEU A 405 3.55 11.97 -13.49
C LEU A 405 3.10 12.90 -14.61
N GLU A 406 4.00 13.72 -15.14
CA GLU A 406 3.72 14.58 -16.31
C GLU A 406 3.42 13.76 -17.56
N GLU A 407 4.10 12.63 -17.78
CA GLU A 407 3.93 11.80 -18.97
C GLU A 407 2.68 10.90 -18.91
N VAL A 408 2.47 10.17 -17.80
CA VAL A 408 1.43 9.13 -17.75
C VAL A 408 0.22 9.53 -16.89
N GLY A 409 0.34 10.56 -16.08
CA GLY A 409 -0.66 10.99 -15.12
C GLY A 409 -0.69 10.12 -13.85
N ARG A 410 -1.32 10.68 -12.81
CA ARG A 410 -1.42 10.09 -11.47
C ARG A 410 -2.06 8.71 -11.46
N ASP A 411 -3.24 8.59 -12.07
CA ASP A 411 -4.06 7.37 -11.97
C ASP A 411 -3.42 6.19 -12.67
N ALA A 412 -2.85 6.41 -13.88
CA ALA A 412 -2.15 5.37 -14.63
C ALA A 412 -0.87 4.93 -13.90
N ALA A 413 -0.11 5.88 -13.34
CA ALA A 413 1.07 5.55 -12.56
C ALA A 413 0.69 4.70 -11.34
N ARG A 414 -0.26 5.15 -10.50
CA ARG A 414 -0.68 4.43 -9.29
C ARG A 414 -1.19 3.04 -9.60
N PHE A 415 -2.14 2.93 -10.53
CA PHE A 415 -2.75 1.64 -10.84
C PHE A 415 -1.73 0.65 -11.40
N THR A 416 -0.83 1.09 -12.29
CA THR A 416 0.21 0.22 -12.87
C THR A 416 1.14 -0.32 -11.80
N PHE A 417 1.61 0.51 -10.86
CA PHE A 417 2.44 0.06 -9.74
C PHE A 417 1.74 -0.98 -8.85
N LEU A 418 0.40 -0.92 -8.78
CA LEU A 418 -0.42 -1.82 -7.99
C LEU A 418 -0.90 -3.07 -8.76
N THR A 419 -0.48 -3.25 -10.02
CA THR A 419 -0.79 -4.48 -10.78
C THR A 419 0.09 -5.67 -10.42
N ARG A 420 1.13 -5.46 -9.63
CA ARG A 420 2.04 -6.51 -9.17
C ARG A 420 2.23 -6.44 -7.66
N ARG A 421 2.53 -7.57 -7.07
CA ARG A 421 2.92 -7.66 -5.67
C ARG A 421 4.17 -6.80 -5.42
N HIS A 422 4.25 -6.15 -4.26
CA HIS A 422 5.32 -5.21 -3.93
C HIS A 422 6.73 -5.82 -4.01
N ASP A 423 6.87 -7.11 -3.67
CA ASP A 423 8.12 -7.86 -3.64
C ASP A 423 8.51 -8.50 -4.99
N SER A 424 7.72 -8.27 -6.02
CA SER A 424 8.01 -8.74 -7.38
C SER A 424 8.53 -7.58 -8.25
N PRO A 425 9.56 -7.80 -9.09
CA PRO A 425 9.97 -6.81 -10.08
C PRO A 425 8.81 -6.37 -10.97
N LEU A 426 8.80 -5.11 -11.36
CA LEU A 426 7.77 -4.54 -12.20
C LEU A 426 8.38 -3.95 -13.47
N GLU A 427 7.87 -4.37 -14.62
CA GLU A 427 8.06 -3.68 -15.89
C GLU A 427 6.93 -2.66 -16.08
N PHE A 428 7.30 -1.40 -16.20
CA PHE A 428 6.38 -0.28 -16.40
C PHE A 428 6.54 0.25 -17.82
N ASP A 429 5.60 -0.08 -18.71
CA ASP A 429 5.61 0.43 -20.08
C ASP A 429 4.83 1.75 -20.17
N LEU A 430 5.57 2.84 -20.44
CA LEU A 430 5.04 4.21 -20.54
C LEU A 430 4.02 4.32 -21.69
N ALA A 431 4.29 3.67 -22.82
CA ALA A 431 3.39 3.72 -23.96
C ALA A 431 2.06 3.02 -23.67
N VAL A 432 2.07 1.90 -22.95
CA VAL A 432 0.85 1.22 -22.50
C VAL A 432 0.08 2.07 -21.48
N ALA A 433 0.77 2.70 -20.55
CA ALA A 433 0.16 3.51 -19.50
C ALA A 433 -0.57 4.77 -20.02
N THR A 434 -0.18 5.28 -21.19
CA THR A 434 -0.82 6.44 -21.85
C THR A 434 -1.94 6.06 -22.83
N ARG A 435 -2.09 4.77 -23.20
CA ARG A 435 -3.11 4.34 -24.17
C ARG A 435 -4.52 4.44 -23.60
N GLN A 436 -5.44 4.95 -24.41
CA GLN A 436 -6.89 4.92 -24.14
C GLN A 436 -7.52 3.64 -24.73
N SER A 437 -7.08 2.50 -24.25
CA SER A 437 -7.53 1.19 -24.74
C SER A 437 -7.58 0.15 -23.62
N ALA A 438 -8.14 -1.03 -23.90
CA ALA A 438 -8.22 -2.14 -22.96
C ALA A 438 -6.83 -2.70 -22.54
N GLU A 439 -5.77 -2.36 -23.25
CA GLU A 439 -4.39 -2.72 -22.88
C GLU A 439 -3.92 -1.94 -21.64
N ASN A 440 -4.39 -0.71 -21.47
CA ASN A 440 -4.14 0.09 -20.28
C ASN A 440 -5.06 -0.38 -19.14
N PRO A 441 -4.52 -0.98 -18.07
CA PRO A 441 -5.34 -1.61 -17.05
C PRO A 441 -6.20 -0.61 -16.25
N VAL A 442 -5.74 0.62 -16.02
CA VAL A 442 -6.54 1.64 -15.33
C VAL A 442 -7.67 2.13 -16.22
N TYR A 443 -7.38 2.40 -17.50
CA TYR A 443 -8.38 2.81 -18.46
C TYR A 443 -9.52 1.78 -18.56
N TYR A 444 -9.17 0.49 -18.62
CA TYR A 444 -10.15 -0.60 -18.70
C TYR A 444 -11.13 -0.61 -17.52
N VAL A 445 -10.64 -0.36 -16.30
CA VAL A 445 -11.47 -0.31 -15.09
C VAL A 445 -12.29 0.99 -15.03
N GLN A 446 -11.64 2.14 -15.25
CA GLN A 446 -12.31 3.45 -15.24
C GLN A 446 -13.39 3.55 -16.31
N TYR A 447 -13.17 2.94 -17.46
CA TYR A 447 -14.15 2.92 -18.56
C TYR A 447 -15.45 2.17 -18.19
N ALA A 448 -15.39 1.17 -17.30
CA ALA A 448 -16.60 0.56 -16.76
C ALA A 448 -17.44 1.57 -15.96
N HIS A 449 -16.81 2.39 -15.13
CA HIS A 449 -17.48 3.45 -14.36
C HIS A 449 -18.04 4.54 -15.29
N ALA A 450 -17.26 5.05 -16.23
CA ALA A 450 -17.68 6.07 -17.17
C ALA A 450 -18.88 5.62 -18.05
N ARG A 451 -18.88 4.35 -18.48
CA ARG A 451 -20.03 3.76 -19.18
C ARG A 451 -21.30 3.76 -18.34
N ILE A 452 -21.20 3.42 -17.07
CA ILE A 452 -22.35 3.42 -16.15
C ILE A 452 -22.87 4.85 -15.96
N ALA A 453 -21.98 5.83 -15.77
CA ALA A 453 -22.38 7.23 -15.72
C ALA A 453 -23.10 7.69 -17.00
N SER A 454 -22.59 7.25 -18.18
CA SER A 454 -23.23 7.53 -19.47
C SER A 454 -24.63 6.92 -19.60
N ILE A 455 -24.87 5.70 -19.07
CA ILE A 455 -26.20 5.08 -19.06
C ILE A 455 -27.19 5.95 -18.26
N TYR A 456 -26.79 6.40 -17.07
CA TYR A 456 -27.64 7.25 -16.24
C TYR A 456 -27.91 8.61 -16.89
N LYS A 457 -26.92 9.20 -17.53
CA LYS A 457 -27.07 10.43 -18.30
C LYS A 457 -28.07 10.23 -19.45
N GLN A 458 -27.94 9.15 -20.20
CA GLN A 458 -28.88 8.82 -21.28
C GLN A 458 -30.32 8.59 -20.78
N ALA A 459 -30.47 7.93 -19.63
CA ALA A 459 -31.78 7.75 -19.01
C ALA A 459 -32.42 9.11 -18.66
N ALA A 460 -31.66 10.02 -18.07
CA ALA A 460 -32.12 11.35 -17.74
C ALA A 460 -32.50 12.19 -18.99
N GLU A 461 -31.69 12.12 -20.06
CA GLU A 461 -31.96 12.78 -21.34
C GLU A 461 -33.27 12.28 -22.01
N GLN A 462 -33.61 11.02 -21.79
CA GLN A 462 -34.88 10.42 -22.24
C GLN A 462 -36.06 10.68 -21.27
N GLY A 463 -35.89 11.45 -20.23
CA GLY A 463 -36.93 11.73 -19.23
C GLY A 463 -37.31 10.52 -18.35
N ILE A 464 -36.43 9.53 -18.25
CA ILE A 464 -36.66 8.35 -17.42
C ILE A 464 -36.35 8.69 -15.96
N GLY A 465 -37.39 8.85 -15.16
CA GLY A 465 -37.28 8.98 -13.70
C GLY A 465 -36.87 7.66 -13.07
N VAL A 466 -35.59 7.52 -12.68
CA VAL A 466 -35.12 6.32 -11.96
C VAL A 466 -35.59 6.42 -10.50
N PRO A 467 -36.32 5.40 -9.99
CA PRO A 467 -36.76 5.40 -8.59
C PRO A 467 -35.56 5.29 -7.64
N PRO A 468 -35.72 5.60 -6.35
CA PRO A 468 -34.70 5.30 -5.34
C PRO A 468 -34.26 3.86 -5.43
N LEU A 469 -32.95 3.61 -5.47
CA LEU A 469 -32.38 2.26 -5.72
C LEU A 469 -32.87 1.20 -4.71
N GLY A 470 -33.18 1.62 -3.48
CA GLY A 470 -33.73 0.73 -2.43
C GLY A 470 -35.18 0.29 -2.67
N GLU A 471 -35.92 0.95 -3.58
CA GLU A 471 -37.32 0.66 -3.91
C GLU A 471 -37.44 -0.15 -5.20
N VAL A 472 -36.32 -0.40 -5.90
CA VAL A 472 -36.32 -1.14 -7.17
C VAL A 472 -36.57 -2.63 -6.92
N ASP A 473 -37.54 -3.19 -7.65
CA ASP A 473 -37.73 -4.65 -7.71
C ASP A 473 -36.58 -5.28 -8.51
N LEU A 474 -35.70 -6.02 -7.82
CA LEU A 474 -34.55 -6.71 -8.40
C LEU A 474 -34.88 -8.11 -8.93
N SER A 475 -36.08 -8.61 -8.73
CA SER A 475 -36.51 -9.97 -9.13
C SER A 475 -36.46 -10.23 -10.65
N PRO A 476 -36.49 -9.21 -11.56
CA PRO A 476 -36.30 -9.43 -12.98
C PRO A 476 -34.88 -9.84 -13.40
N LEU A 477 -33.86 -9.63 -12.54
CA LEU A 477 -32.48 -10.05 -12.82
C LEU A 477 -32.36 -11.57 -12.72
N ARG A 478 -32.37 -12.25 -13.86
CA ARG A 478 -32.37 -13.73 -13.95
C ARG A 478 -31.36 -14.29 -14.94
N GLU A 479 -30.81 -13.43 -15.80
CA GLU A 479 -29.79 -13.86 -16.74
C GLU A 479 -28.54 -14.32 -16.01
N GLY A 480 -27.89 -15.38 -16.53
CA GLY A 480 -26.69 -15.93 -15.92
C GLY A 480 -25.57 -14.91 -15.75
N GLU A 481 -25.43 -13.99 -16.72
CA GLU A 481 -24.44 -12.90 -16.69
C GLU A 481 -24.78 -11.86 -15.60
N GLU A 482 -26.04 -11.55 -15.36
CA GLU A 482 -26.49 -10.66 -14.27
C GLU A 482 -26.16 -11.25 -12.91
N ILE A 483 -26.48 -12.52 -12.71
CA ILE A 483 -26.16 -13.24 -11.48
C ILE A 483 -24.65 -13.37 -11.28
N ALA A 484 -23.88 -13.63 -12.34
CA ALA A 484 -22.41 -13.69 -12.29
C ALA A 484 -21.79 -12.35 -11.83
N ILE A 485 -22.30 -11.22 -12.32
CA ILE A 485 -21.88 -9.89 -11.87
C ILE A 485 -22.17 -9.72 -10.38
N ILE A 486 -23.40 -10.04 -9.93
CA ILE A 486 -23.78 -9.90 -8.52
C ILE A 486 -22.88 -10.77 -7.62
N LYS A 487 -22.60 -12.01 -8.01
CA LYS A 487 -21.69 -12.90 -7.30
C LYS A 487 -20.28 -12.29 -7.16
N ARG A 488 -19.80 -11.60 -8.19
CA ARG A 488 -18.53 -10.84 -8.11
C ARG A 488 -18.64 -9.70 -7.10
N LEU A 489 -19.70 -8.90 -7.15
CA LEU A 489 -19.89 -7.80 -6.20
C LEU A 489 -19.89 -8.28 -4.75
N VAL A 490 -20.52 -9.42 -4.46
CA VAL A 490 -20.57 -10.03 -3.13
C VAL A 490 -19.18 -10.41 -2.59
N GLN A 491 -18.21 -10.72 -3.44
CA GLN A 491 -16.85 -11.08 -3.05
C GLN A 491 -16.01 -9.86 -2.57
N TYR A 492 -16.41 -8.64 -2.94
CA TYR A 492 -15.60 -7.45 -2.71
C TYR A 492 -15.16 -7.22 -1.25
N PRO A 493 -16.03 -7.36 -0.21
CA PRO A 493 -15.60 -7.17 1.17
C PRO A 493 -14.49 -8.14 1.60
N GLU A 494 -14.51 -9.37 1.07
CA GLU A 494 -13.48 -10.37 1.37
C GLU A 494 -12.15 -10.05 0.70
N ILE A 495 -12.22 -9.54 -0.53
CA ILE A 495 -11.02 -9.08 -1.25
C ILE A 495 -10.35 -7.94 -0.48
N VAL A 496 -11.13 -6.95 -0.01
CA VAL A 496 -10.60 -5.82 0.77
C VAL A 496 -10.00 -6.31 2.09
N ARG A 497 -10.71 -7.17 2.83
CA ARG A 497 -10.21 -7.76 4.07
C ARG A 497 -8.94 -8.59 3.85
N GLY A 498 -8.94 -9.44 2.82
CA GLY A 498 -7.79 -10.27 2.47
C GLY A 498 -6.58 -9.45 2.05
N ALA A 499 -6.79 -8.36 1.30
CA ALA A 499 -5.75 -7.43 0.89
C ALA A 499 -5.14 -6.68 2.09
N ALA A 500 -5.97 -6.23 3.03
CA ALA A 500 -5.51 -5.57 4.25
C ALA A 500 -4.72 -6.53 5.16
N ARG A 501 -5.25 -7.73 5.40
CA ARG A 501 -4.61 -8.74 6.25
C ARG A 501 -3.25 -9.21 5.71
N ALA A 502 -3.17 -9.43 4.38
CA ALA A 502 -1.95 -9.88 3.74
C ALA A 502 -0.98 -8.75 3.38
N LEU A 503 -1.37 -7.47 3.59
CA LEU A 503 -0.64 -6.27 3.15
C LEU A 503 -0.39 -6.28 1.61
N GLU A 504 -1.39 -6.68 0.83
CA GLU A 504 -1.30 -6.91 -0.61
C GLU A 504 -2.35 -6.11 -1.41
N PRO A 505 -2.14 -4.80 -1.64
CA PRO A 505 -3.10 -3.95 -2.35
C PRO A 505 -3.35 -4.38 -3.81
N HIS A 506 -2.40 -5.08 -4.44
CA HIS A 506 -2.55 -5.61 -5.81
C HIS A 506 -3.76 -6.55 -5.97
N ARG A 507 -4.23 -7.19 -4.89
CA ARG A 507 -5.43 -8.04 -4.92
C ARG A 507 -6.68 -7.25 -5.34
N VAL A 508 -6.80 -6.00 -4.87
CA VAL A 508 -7.91 -5.12 -5.24
C VAL A 508 -7.81 -4.72 -6.71
N ALA A 509 -6.61 -4.38 -7.20
CA ALA A 509 -6.41 -4.03 -8.61
C ALA A 509 -6.74 -5.21 -9.55
N TYR A 510 -6.32 -6.42 -9.21
CA TYR A 510 -6.67 -7.64 -9.95
C TYR A 510 -8.18 -7.85 -10.00
N TRP A 511 -8.82 -7.80 -8.83
CA TRP A 511 -10.25 -8.04 -8.71
C TRP A 511 -11.08 -7.00 -9.48
N LEU A 512 -10.69 -5.72 -9.45
CA LEU A 512 -11.34 -4.67 -10.23
C LEU A 512 -11.26 -4.93 -11.74
N ARG A 513 -10.11 -5.41 -12.24
CA ARG A 513 -9.97 -5.81 -13.65
C ARG A 513 -10.87 -6.99 -14.01
N GLU A 514 -11.00 -7.98 -13.13
CA GLU A 514 -11.90 -9.11 -13.31
C GLU A 514 -13.37 -8.66 -13.32
N LEU A 515 -13.76 -7.75 -12.42
CA LEU A 515 -15.11 -7.17 -12.41
C LEU A 515 -15.41 -6.42 -13.70
N ALA A 516 -14.49 -5.59 -14.17
CA ALA A 516 -14.62 -4.91 -15.47
C ALA A 516 -14.70 -5.92 -16.61
N GLY A 517 -13.94 -7.02 -16.53
CA GLY A 517 -13.93 -8.12 -17.50
C GLY A 517 -15.26 -8.84 -17.67
N VAL A 518 -16.06 -8.97 -16.61
CA VAL A 518 -17.42 -9.54 -16.71
C VAL A 518 -18.47 -8.48 -17.07
N PHE A 519 -18.25 -7.21 -16.66
CA PHE A 519 -19.20 -6.13 -16.94
C PHE A 519 -19.19 -5.68 -18.41
N HIS A 520 -18.04 -5.55 -19.06
CA HIS A 520 -17.98 -5.06 -20.44
C HIS A 520 -18.69 -5.96 -21.45
N PRO A 521 -18.57 -7.31 -21.44
CA PRO A 521 -19.38 -8.19 -22.27
C PRO A 521 -20.89 -8.07 -21.98
N TYR A 522 -21.27 -8.04 -20.71
CA TYR A 522 -22.66 -7.85 -20.30
C TYR A 522 -23.25 -6.56 -20.90
N TYR A 523 -22.55 -5.43 -20.75
CA TYR A 523 -22.96 -4.14 -21.30
C TYR A 523 -23.14 -4.18 -22.83
N LYS A 524 -22.30 -4.96 -23.53
CA LYS A 524 -22.40 -5.13 -24.98
C LYS A 524 -23.60 -5.97 -25.39
N ASN A 525 -23.90 -7.02 -24.62
CA ASN A 525 -24.91 -8.03 -24.97
C ASN A 525 -26.32 -7.69 -24.48
N HIS A 526 -26.42 -6.91 -23.40
CA HIS A 526 -27.70 -6.61 -22.74
C HIS A 526 -28.00 -5.11 -22.78
N ARG A 527 -29.12 -4.75 -23.39
CA ARG A 527 -29.61 -3.37 -23.32
C ARG A 527 -30.10 -3.09 -21.91
N VAL A 528 -29.66 -1.94 -21.34
CA VAL A 528 -30.09 -1.49 -20.01
C VAL A 528 -31.36 -0.64 -20.13
N ILE A 529 -31.37 0.31 -21.08
CA ILE A 529 -32.56 1.14 -21.36
C ILE A 529 -33.42 0.40 -22.37
N LEU A 530 -34.64 0.02 -21.96
CA LEU A 530 -35.60 -0.76 -22.74
C LEU A 530 -37.05 -0.42 -22.31
N ASP A 531 -38.05 -0.92 -23.07
CA ASP A 531 -39.46 -0.62 -22.83
C ASP A 531 -40.01 -1.28 -21.56
N ASP A 532 -39.54 -2.47 -21.19
CA ASP A 532 -39.89 -3.10 -19.92
C ASP A 532 -39.26 -2.34 -18.74
N ARG A 533 -40.05 -1.46 -18.14
CA ARG A 533 -39.59 -0.62 -17.03
C ARG A 533 -39.10 -1.39 -15.82
N ARG A 534 -39.70 -2.56 -15.51
CA ARG A 534 -39.27 -3.36 -14.36
C ARG A 534 -37.87 -3.91 -14.58
N LEU A 535 -37.62 -4.51 -15.73
CA LEU A 535 -36.29 -5.02 -16.08
C LEU A 535 -35.28 -3.89 -16.25
N MET A 536 -35.69 -2.77 -16.87
CA MET A 536 -34.85 -1.57 -17.03
C MET A 536 -34.34 -1.04 -15.68
N PHE A 537 -35.23 -0.85 -14.71
CA PHE A 537 -34.84 -0.34 -13.39
C PHE A 537 -33.96 -1.34 -12.63
N ALA A 538 -34.24 -2.63 -12.73
CA ALA A 538 -33.41 -3.67 -12.16
C ALA A 538 -31.99 -3.67 -12.76
N ARG A 539 -31.84 -3.51 -14.08
CA ARG A 539 -30.55 -3.41 -14.76
C ARG A 539 -29.82 -2.10 -14.43
N LEU A 540 -30.53 -0.99 -14.31
CA LEU A 540 -29.96 0.25 -13.81
C LEU A 540 -29.41 0.08 -12.40
N ALA A 541 -30.15 -0.58 -11.51
CA ALA A 541 -29.72 -0.88 -10.15
C ALA A 541 -28.46 -1.78 -10.13
N LEU A 542 -28.39 -2.79 -11.01
CA LEU A 542 -27.18 -3.61 -11.18
C LEU A 542 -25.99 -2.78 -11.62
N CYS A 543 -26.17 -1.92 -12.63
CA CYS A 543 -25.13 -1.00 -13.09
C CYS A 543 -24.68 -0.06 -11.95
N ALA A 544 -25.61 0.49 -11.15
CA ALA A 544 -25.27 1.32 -10.00
C ALA A 544 -24.42 0.54 -8.97
N GLY A 545 -24.76 -0.73 -8.70
CA GLY A 545 -23.96 -1.60 -7.84
C GLY A 545 -22.52 -1.77 -8.35
N VAL A 546 -22.35 -2.06 -9.64
CA VAL A 546 -21.03 -2.16 -10.27
C VAL A 546 -20.26 -0.84 -10.17
N GLY A 547 -20.88 0.28 -10.57
CA GLY A 547 -20.24 1.61 -10.56
C GLY A 547 -19.79 1.99 -9.15
N ARG A 548 -20.60 1.70 -8.13
CA ARG A 548 -20.27 1.97 -6.74
C ARG A 548 -19.07 1.16 -6.25
N VAL A 549 -19.06 -0.13 -6.53
CA VAL A 549 -17.97 -1.01 -6.09
C VAL A 549 -16.67 -0.70 -6.84
N VAL A 550 -16.74 -0.38 -8.13
CA VAL A 550 -15.58 0.10 -8.90
C VAL A 550 -15.01 1.37 -8.28
N ARG A 551 -15.86 2.36 -7.98
CA ARG A 551 -15.44 3.61 -7.32
C ARG A 551 -14.82 3.37 -5.95
N ASN A 552 -15.45 2.55 -5.10
CA ASN A 552 -14.93 2.20 -3.78
C ASN A 552 -13.56 1.50 -3.89
N GLY A 553 -13.41 0.56 -4.82
CA GLY A 553 -12.14 -0.15 -5.03
C GLY A 553 -11.04 0.75 -5.56
N LEU A 554 -11.33 1.60 -6.54
CA LEU A 554 -10.38 2.60 -7.05
C LEU A 554 -9.95 3.58 -5.95
N ALA A 555 -10.87 4.03 -5.10
CA ALA A 555 -10.57 4.91 -3.96
C ALA A 555 -9.58 4.27 -2.97
N LEU A 556 -9.68 2.96 -2.71
CA LEU A 556 -8.70 2.23 -1.88
C LEU A 556 -7.29 2.21 -2.51
N LEU A 557 -7.21 2.27 -3.83
CA LEU A 557 -5.95 2.36 -4.55
C LEU A 557 -5.47 3.82 -4.75
N GLY A 558 -6.25 4.81 -4.30
CA GLY A 558 -5.99 6.23 -4.50
C GLY A 558 -6.10 6.67 -5.97
N VAL A 559 -6.93 5.97 -6.74
CA VAL A 559 -7.21 6.19 -8.16
C VAL A 559 -8.61 6.79 -8.31
N SER A 560 -8.80 7.71 -9.25
CA SER A 560 -10.10 8.34 -9.50
C SER A 560 -11.06 7.40 -10.25
N ALA A 561 -12.35 7.70 -10.14
CA ALA A 561 -13.43 7.05 -10.91
C ALA A 561 -14.15 8.12 -11.75
N PRO A 562 -13.65 8.47 -12.95
CA PRO A 562 -14.23 9.52 -13.77
C PRO A 562 -15.61 9.12 -14.32
N GLU A 563 -16.49 10.10 -14.48
CA GLU A 563 -17.82 9.91 -15.06
C GLU A 563 -17.82 10.01 -16.60
N SER A 564 -16.74 10.50 -17.17
CA SER A 564 -16.51 10.61 -18.62
C SER A 564 -15.05 10.36 -18.97
N MET A 565 -14.82 9.72 -20.10
CA MET A 565 -13.49 9.40 -20.63
C MET A 565 -13.47 9.60 -22.16
#